data_9d18ff3912bb8feb62f421fac4c0a3a3
#
_entry.id   9d18ff3912bb8feb62f421fac4c0a3a3
#
_cell.length_a   1.000
_cell.length_b   1.000
_cell.length_c   1.000
_cell.angle_alpha   90.00
_cell.angle_beta   90.00
_cell.angle_gamma   90.00
#
_symmetry.space_group_name_H-M   'P 1'
#
loop_
_entity.id
_entity.type
_entity.pdbx_description
1 polymer ?
#
loop_
_entity_poly.entity_id
_entity_poly.type
_entity_poly.pdbx_seq_one_letter_code
_entity_poly.pdbx_strand_id
1 'polypeptide(L)'
;MLKDFIKQAEQSSLFTVDIFDGQILIRGRLLSPSESEAASLNSTLLISQIAPTEGKGLGGLQDLSRELTGDDVSQDAIDRAYKMLSKLKPEQLRSISDQQNKIICQVIKEASMDQGSSWEELRIVLRQEEQNAERNLLWVGMLSASDRTEILNKAMTVHRQAVERLSMFRQ
;
A
#
# COMPACT_ATOMS: atom_id res chain seq x y z
N MET A 1 -0.31 -14.05 29.71
CA MET A 1 -1.36 -14.47 28.75
C MET A 1 -1.93 -13.31 27.94
N LEU A 2 -2.74 -12.38 28.49
CA LEU A 2 -3.33 -11.31 27.68
C LEU A 2 -2.28 -10.33 27.09
N LYS A 3 -1.25 -9.94 27.86
CA LYS A 3 -0.14 -9.11 27.37
C LYS A 3 0.63 -9.76 26.24
N ASP A 4 0.86 -11.07 26.31
CA ASP A 4 1.60 -11.80 25.29
C ASP A 4 0.77 -11.93 24.02
N PHE A 5 -0.55 -12.15 24.16
CA PHE A 5 -1.47 -12.15 23.04
C PHE A 5 -1.53 -10.78 22.35
N ILE A 6 -1.61 -9.68 23.12
CA ILE A 6 -1.61 -8.31 22.58
C ILE A 6 -0.31 -8.04 21.81
N LYS A 7 0.86 -8.36 22.39
CA LYS A 7 2.15 -8.22 21.73
C LYS A 7 2.25 -9.03 20.44
N GLN A 8 1.75 -10.27 20.46
CA GLN A 8 1.73 -11.12 19.29
C GLN A 8 0.79 -10.58 18.20
N ALA A 9 -0.37 -10.05 18.59
CA ALA A 9 -1.29 -9.39 17.68
C ALA A 9 -0.68 -8.11 17.07
N GLU A 10 0.02 -7.30 17.88
CA GLU A 10 0.74 -6.12 17.39
C GLU A 10 1.84 -6.51 16.40
N GLN A 11 2.65 -7.53 16.72
CA GLN A 11 3.71 -8.02 15.82
C GLN A 11 3.14 -8.60 14.52
N SER A 12 2.02 -9.32 14.59
CA SER A 12 1.35 -9.85 13.39
C SER A 12 0.69 -8.77 12.51
N SER A 13 0.56 -7.55 13.03
CA SER A 13 0.06 -6.39 12.29
C SER A 13 1.15 -5.57 11.62
N LEU A 14 2.40 -6.00 11.68
CA LEU A 14 3.54 -5.34 11.06
C LEU A 14 3.98 -6.08 9.79
N PHE A 15 4.48 -5.32 8.82
CA PHE A 15 5.16 -5.84 7.64
C PHE A 15 6.56 -5.25 7.53
N THR A 16 7.42 -5.91 6.79
CA THR A 16 8.76 -5.42 6.45
C THR A 16 8.97 -5.39 4.95
N VAL A 17 9.70 -4.38 4.47
CA VAL A 17 10.05 -4.20 3.05
C VAL A 17 11.47 -3.65 2.96
N ASP A 18 12.25 -4.18 2.02
CA ASP A 18 13.52 -3.60 1.64
C ASP A 18 13.30 -2.43 0.69
N ILE A 19 13.98 -1.31 0.94
CA ILE A 19 13.97 -0.13 0.08
C ILE A 19 15.40 0.28 -0.28
N PHE A 20 15.55 1.16 -1.29
CA PHE A 20 16.84 1.60 -1.80
C PHE A 20 17.75 0.42 -2.17
N ASP A 21 17.23 -0.49 -2.99
CA ASP A 21 17.95 -1.69 -3.45
C ASP A 21 18.45 -2.59 -2.29
N GLY A 22 17.66 -2.73 -1.24
CA GLY A 22 17.96 -3.57 -0.08
C GLY A 22 18.92 -2.96 0.94
N GLN A 23 19.23 -1.67 0.82
CA GLN A 23 20.12 -0.98 1.77
C GLN A 23 19.43 -0.69 3.11
N ILE A 24 18.13 -0.49 3.10
CA ILE A 24 17.34 -0.16 4.27
C ILE A 24 16.14 -1.10 4.36
N LEU A 25 15.98 -1.76 5.49
CA LEU A 25 14.78 -2.52 5.81
C LEU A 25 13.83 -1.61 6.58
N ILE A 26 12.63 -1.38 6.06
CA ILE A 26 11.60 -0.61 6.75
C ILE A 26 10.56 -1.54 7.37
N ARG A 27 9.95 -1.08 8.45
CA ARG A 27 8.82 -1.72 9.11
C ARG A 27 7.64 -0.80 9.11
N GLY A 28 6.51 -1.32 8.68
CA GLY A 28 5.25 -0.61 8.65
C GLY A 28 4.14 -1.36 9.36
N ARG A 29 3.05 -0.64 9.69
CA ARG A 29 1.81 -1.23 10.17
C ARG A 29 0.87 -1.52 9.00
N LEU A 30 0.03 -2.51 9.17
CA LEU A 30 -1.06 -2.76 8.25
C LEU A 30 -2.09 -1.63 8.30
N LEU A 31 -2.77 -1.42 7.18
CA LEU A 31 -3.97 -0.60 7.15
C LEU A 31 -5.07 -1.28 7.97
N SER A 32 -5.83 -0.50 8.73
CA SER A 32 -7.06 -0.98 9.33
C SER A 32 -8.08 -1.33 8.23
N PRO A 33 -9.11 -2.16 8.51
CA PRO A 33 -10.15 -2.47 7.55
C PRO A 33 -10.79 -1.24 6.92
N SER A 34 -11.10 -0.23 7.73
CA SER A 34 -11.68 1.03 7.28
C SER A 34 -10.74 1.87 6.42
N GLU A 35 -9.43 1.90 6.75
CA GLU A 35 -8.42 2.57 5.92
C GLU A 35 -8.23 1.86 4.58
N SER A 36 -8.20 0.53 4.58
CA SER A 36 -8.08 -0.29 3.36
C SER A 36 -9.31 -0.12 2.46
N GLU A 37 -10.49 -0.12 3.05
CA GLU A 37 -11.74 0.10 2.33
C GLU A 37 -11.82 1.51 1.75
N ALA A 38 -11.46 2.54 2.51
CA ALA A 38 -11.39 3.92 2.03
C ALA A 38 -10.38 4.08 0.88
N ALA A 39 -9.22 3.45 0.97
CA ALA A 39 -8.22 3.46 -0.10
C ALA A 39 -8.73 2.77 -1.38
N SER A 40 -9.41 1.63 -1.24
CA SER A 40 -10.02 0.91 -2.36
C SER A 40 -11.17 1.69 -2.98
N LEU A 41 -12.08 2.24 -2.18
CA LEU A 41 -13.21 3.03 -2.65
C LEU A 41 -12.76 4.29 -3.41
N ASN A 42 -11.78 5.01 -2.89
CA ASN A 42 -11.26 6.19 -3.54
C ASN A 42 -10.60 5.85 -4.88
N SER A 43 -9.83 4.77 -4.95
CA SER A 43 -9.25 4.28 -6.21
C SER A 43 -10.35 3.85 -7.19
N THR A 44 -11.36 3.12 -6.73
CA THR A 44 -12.48 2.66 -7.54
C THR A 44 -13.33 3.83 -8.04
N LEU A 45 -13.61 4.83 -7.20
CA LEU A 45 -14.35 6.04 -7.58
C LEU A 45 -13.59 6.86 -8.63
N LEU A 46 -12.28 7.05 -8.46
CA LEU A 46 -11.45 7.73 -9.44
C LEU A 46 -11.45 6.99 -10.78
N ILE A 47 -11.32 5.68 -10.77
CA ILE A 47 -11.34 4.86 -11.97
C ILE A 47 -12.75 4.83 -12.59
N SER A 48 -13.82 4.80 -11.80
CA SER A 48 -15.21 4.81 -12.31
C SER A 48 -15.60 6.14 -12.98
N GLN A 49 -15.00 7.26 -12.55
CA GLN A 49 -15.18 8.57 -13.21
C GLN A 49 -14.51 8.61 -14.60
N ILE A 50 -13.60 7.69 -14.87
CA ILE A 50 -12.79 7.64 -16.09
C ILE A 50 -13.35 6.66 -17.10
N ALA A 51 -14.04 5.64 -16.67
CA ALA A 51 -14.60 4.56 -17.49
C ALA A 51 -16.14 4.71 -17.72
N PRO A 52 -16.65 5.83 -18.25
CA PRO A 52 -18.10 6.00 -18.41
C PRO A 52 -18.68 5.24 -19.59
N THR A 53 -17.94 4.51 -20.41
CA THR A 53 -18.41 4.25 -21.79
C THR A 53 -18.38 2.84 -22.31
N GLU A 54 -17.94 1.83 -21.59
CA GLU A 54 -17.91 0.45 -22.14
C GLU A 54 -18.83 -0.54 -21.40
N GLY A 55 -20.02 -0.12 -20.93
CA GLY A 55 -21.12 -1.02 -20.60
C GLY A 55 -20.93 -2.06 -19.47
N LYS A 56 -19.74 -2.15 -18.91
CA LYS A 56 -19.39 -3.05 -17.81
C LYS A 56 -19.06 -2.25 -16.55
N GLY A 57 -20.03 -1.58 -15.97
CA GLY A 57 -19.89 -0.73 -14.78
C GLY A 57 -18.91 -1.20 -13.69
N LEU A 58 -19.08 -0.79 -12.46
CA LEU A 58 -18.27 -1.13 -11.28
C LEU A 58 -17.82 -2.61 -11.18
N GLY A 59 -18.59 -3.55 -11.73
CA GLY A 59 -18.24 -4.98 -11.76
C GLY A 59 -16.97 -5.28 -12.58
N GLY A 60 -16.78 -4.64 -13.72
CA GLY A 60 -15.60 -4.86 -14.57
C GLY A 60 -14.30 -4.35 -13.96
N LEU A 61 -14.38 -3.35 -13.06
CA LEU A 61 -13.24 -2.81 -12.32
C LEU A 61 -12.85 -3.68 -11.13
N GLN A 62 -13.85 -4.24 -10.45
CA GLN A 62 -13.62 -5.21 -9.38
C GLN A 62 -12.97 -6.48 -9.92
N ASP A 63 -13.43 -6.95 -11.08
CA ASP A 63 -12.84 -8.11 -11.75
C ASP A 63 -11.40 -7.84 -12.19
N LEU A 64 -11.13 -6.69 -12.80
CA LEU A 64 -9.76 -6.29 -13.16
C LEU A 64 -8.86 -6.14 -11.93
N SER A 65 -9.35 -5.56 -10.85
CA SER A 65 -8.62 -5.45 -9.59
C SER A 65 -8.29 -6.83 -9.00
N ARG A 66 -9.22 -7.79 -9.09
CA ARG A 66 -8.98 -9.18 -8.65
C ARG A 66 -7.96 -9.88 -9.54
N GLU A 67 -8.05 -9.72 -10.86
CA GLU A 67 -7.10 -10.30 -11.81
C GLU A 67 -5.69 -9.74 -11.63
N LEU A 68 -5.53 -8.44 -11.31
CA LEU A 68 -4.23 -7.79 -11.06
C LEU A 68 -3.63 -8.10 -9.69
N THR A 69 -4.44 -8.61 -8.75
CA THR A 69 -3.99 -8.97 -7.38
C THR A 69 -3.88 -10.47 -7.15
N GLY A 70 -4.17 -11.30 -8.15
CA GLY A 70 -4.00 -12.75 -8.12
C GLY A 70 -2.54 -13.17 -8.33
N ASP A 71 -2.22 -14.42 -7.98
CA ASP A 71 -0.87 -14.97 -8.16
C ASP A 71 -0.49 -15.16 -9.64
N ASP A 72 -1.48 -15.24 -10.55
CA ASP A 72 -1.31 -15.34 -12.00
C ASP A 72 -1.90 -14.09 -12.68
N VAL A 73 -1.09 -13.04 -12.80
CA VAL A 73 -1.49 -11.83 -13.52
C VAL A 73 -1.38 -12.07 -15.03
N SER A 74 -2.51 -12.12 -15.72
CA SER A 74 -2.50 -12.31 -17.18
C SER A 74 -2.01 -11.04 -17.90
N GLN A 75 -1.29 -11.25 -19.04
CA GLN A 75 -0.84 -10.13 -19.88
C GLN A 75 -2.02 -9.27 -20.37
N ASP A 76 -3.17 -9.89 -20.63
CA ASP A 76 -4.40 -9.22 -21.04
C ASP A 76 -4.96 -8.29 -19.92
N ALA A 77 -4.85 -8.69 -18.67
CA ALA A 77 -5.21 -7.84 -17.53
C ALA A 77 -4.28 -6.63 -17.40
N ILE A 78 -2.99 -6.83 -17.62
CA ILE A 78 -1.99 -5.75 -17.64
C ILE A 78 -2.30 -4.76 -18.76
N ASP A 79 -2.55 -5.23 -19.98
CA ASP A 79 -2.85 -4.40 -21.15
C ASP A 79 -4.15 -3.59 -20.97
N ARG A 80 -5.17 -4.21 -20.35
CA ARG A 80 -6.42 -3.50 -19.98
C ARG A 80 -6.16 -2.42 -18.94
N ALA A 81 -5.32 -2.68 -17.92
CA ALA A 81 -4.95 -1.70 -16.91
C ALA A 81 -4.18 -0.52 -17.53
N TYR A 82 -3.20 -0.79 -18.39
CA TYR A 82 -2.48 0.24 -19.13
C TYR A 82 -3.40 1.09 -20.00
N LYS A 83 -4.32 0.45 -20.71
CA LYS A 83 -5.30 1.17 -21.55
C LYS A 83 -6.24 2.05 -20.74
N MET A 84 -6.58 1.64 -19.52
CA MET A 84 -7.34 2.46 -18.58
C MET A 84 -6.50 3.65 -18.05
N LEU A 85 -5.27 3.39 -17.61
CA LEU A 85 -4.37 4.41 -17.09
C LEU A 85 -4.04 5.47 -18.15
N SER A 86 -3.91 5.09 -19.43
CA SER A 86 -3.65 6.02 -20.53
C SER A 86 -4.80 6.99 -20.82
N LYS A 87 -6.01 6.68 -20.35
CA LYS A 87 -7.19 7.54 -20.47
C LYS A 87 -7.31 8.55 -19.31
N LEU A 88 -6.46 8.41 -18.27
CA LEU A 88 -6.46 9.30 -17.11
C LEU A 88 -5.90 10.68 -17.46
N LYS A 89 -6.56 11.71 -16.98
CA LYS A 89 -6.03 13.07 -17.03
C LYS A 89 -4.85 13.20 -16.05
N PRO A 90 -3.86 14.06 -16.32
CA PRO A 90 -2.72 14.27 -15.41
C PRO A 90 -3.13 14.61 -13.97
N GLU A 91 -4.22 15.32 -13.78
CA GLU A 91 -4.75 15.69 -12.45
C GLU A 91 -5.28 14.48 -11.68
N GLN A 92 -5.89 13.52 -12.39
CA GLN A 92 -6.38 12.28 -11.80
C GLN A 92 -5.22 11.36 -11.38
N LEU A 93 -4.18 11.27 -12.21
CA LEU A 93 -2.95 10.55 -11.89
C LEU A 93 -2.26 11.14 -10.66
N ARG A 94 -2.20 12.48 -10.56
CA ARG A 94 -1.67 13.15 -9.37
C ARG A 94 -2.50 12.83 -8.13
N SER A 95 -3.82 12.87 -8.22
CA SER A 95 -4.71 12.55 -7.09
C SER A 95 -4.49 11.12 -6.58
N ILE A 96 -4.31 10.13 -7.47
CA ILE A 96 -3.99 8.75 -7.11
C ILE A 96 -2.63 8.69 -6.40
N SER A 97 -1.61 9.32 -6.98
CA SER A 97 -0.26 9.36 -6.43
C SER A 97 -0.23 10.04 -5.05
N ASP A 98 -0.93 11.15 -4.88
CA ASP A 98 -1.01 11.85 -3.60
C ASP A 98 -1.68 11.00 -2.52
N GLN A 99 -2.71 10.24 -2.88
CA GLN A 99 -3.37 9.34 -1.96
C GLN A 99 -2.46 8.16 -1.56
N GLN A 100 -1.76 7.56 -2.52
CA GLN A 100 -0.78 6.51 -2.27
C GLN A 100 0.34 7.01 -1.34
N ASN A 101 0.86 8.20 -1.60
CA ASN A 101 1.89 8.84 -0.77
C ASN A 101 1.40 9.07 0.67
N LYS A 102 0.14 9.51 0.85
CA LYS A 102 -0.48 9.65 2.18
C LYS A 102 -0.52 8.32 2.93
N ILE A 103 -0.90 7.24 2.27
CA ILE A 103 -0.93 5.89 2.85
C ILE A 103 0.49 5.49 3.31
N ILE A 104 1.50 5.67 2.46
CA ILE A 104 2.90 5.36 2.80
C ILE A 104 3.34 6.12 4.05
N CYS A 105 3.06 7.43 4.11
CA CYS A 105 3.38 8.26 5.28
C CYS A 105 2.70 7.78 6.58
N GLN A 106 1.52 7.17 6.47
CA GLN A 106 0.77 6.68 7.65
C GLN A 106 1.24 5.31 8.12
N VAL A 107 1.68 4.43 7.20
CA VAL A 107 1.97 3.04 7.55
C VAL A 107 3.40 2.82 8.02
N ILE A 108 4.40 3.55 7.52
CA ILE A 108 5.80 3.38 7.90
C ILE A 108 6.05 3.92 9.31
N LYS A 109 6.80 3.16 10.12
CA LYS A 109 7.08 3.45 11.53
C LYS A 109 8.55 3.44 11.88
N GLU A 110 9.30 2.49 11.34
CA GLU A 110 10.68 2.20 11.74
C GLU A 110 11.52 1.80 10.54
N ALA A 111 12.81 1.99 10.64
CA ALA A 111 13.81 1.55 9.68
C ALA A 111 14.97 0.84 10.39
N SER A 112 15.64 -0.04 9.66
CA SER A 112 16.84 -0.73 10.09
C SER A 112 17.88 -0.69 8.98
N MET A 113 19.12 -0.34 9.34
CA MET A 113 20.29 -0.36 8.45
C MET A 113 21.08 -1.66 8.57
N ASP A 114 20.77 -2.50 9.54
CA ASP A 114 21.50 -3.72 9.91
C ASP A 114 20.64 -4.98 9.79
N GLN A 115 19.82 -5.03 8.76
CA GLN A 115 18.97 -6.19 8.43
C GLN A 115 18.00 -6.58 9.56
N GLY A 116 17.53 -5.61 10.31
CA GLY A 116 16.53 -5.82 11.35
C GLY A 116 17.09 -6.13 12.74
N SER A 117 18.41 -6.04 12.94
CA SER A 117 19.04 -6.22 14.25
C SER A 117 18.76 -5.06 15.20
N SER A 118 18.69 -3.84 14.67
CA SER A 118 18.24 -2.64 15.39
C SER A 118 17.19 -1.88 14.59
N TRP A 119 16.26 -1.23 15.29
CA TRP A 119 15.17 -0.47 14.67
C TRP A 119 15.15 0.94 15.23
N GLU A 120 15.11 1.91 14.33
CA GLU A 120 15.00 3.32 14.67
C GLU A 120 13.67 3.88 14.13
N GLU A 121 13.07 4.82 14.85
CA GLU A 121 11.87 5.50 14.37
C GLU A 121 12.17 6.20 13.05
N LEU A 122 11.35 5.92 12.03
CA LEU A 122 11.37 6.60 10.73
C LEU A 122 9.98 7.13 10.43
N ARG A 123 9.89 8.39 10.04
CA ARG A 123 8.66 9.00 9.54
C ARG A 123 8.83 9.41 8.11
N ILE A 124 7.91 8.99 7.26
CA ILE A 124 7.82 9.46 5.88
C ILE A 124 6.95 10.72 5.86
N VAL A 125 7.44 11.77 5.23
CA VAL A 125 6.75 13.07 5.11
C VAL A 125 6.36 13.35 3.65
N LEU A 126 5.27 14.11 3.46
CA LEU A 126 4.72 14.39 2.14
C LEU A 126 5.48 15.49 1.40
N ARG A 127 6.03 16.46 2.13
CA ARG A 127 6.67 17.63 1.55
C ARG A 127 8.18 17.56 1.68
N GLN A 128 8.89 17.99 0.65
CA GLN A 128 10.36 18.01 0.64
C GLN A 128 10.93 18.91 1.73
N GLU A 129 10.27 20.02 2.03
CA GLU A 129 10.68 20.98 3.05
C GLU A 129 10.63 20.41 4.48
N GLU A 130 9.87 19.34 4.70
CA GLU A 130 9.75 18.66 5.99
C GLU A 130 10.86 17.63 6.20
N GLN A 131 11.67 17.30 5.18
CA GLN A 131 12.75 16.34 5.27
C GLN A 131 13.80 16.83 6.28
N ASN A 132 14.15 15.94 7.22
CA ASN A 132 15.14 16.26 8.26
C ASN A 132 15.83 14.99 8.74
N ALA A 133 17.12 14.86 8.42
CA ALA A 133 17.91 13.68 8.78
C ALA A 133 18.10 13.52 10.29
N GLU A 134 18.25 14.63 11.04
CA GLU A 134 18.41 14.58 12.51
C GLU A 134 17.16 14.10 13.24
N ARG A 135 16.00 14.20 12.60
CA ARG A 135 14.69 13.77 13.13
C ARG A 135 14.18 12.49 12.48
N ASN A 136 14.98 11.83 11.65
CA ASN A 136 14.58 10.67 10.86
C ASN A 136 13.29 10.92 10.03
N LEU A 137 13.21 12.12 9.42
CA LEU A 137 12.13 12.48 8.51
C LEU A 137 12.60 12.33 7.07
N LEU A 138 12.04 11.38 6.35
CA LEU A 138 12.35 11.11 4.94
C LEU A 138 11.19 11.58 4.06
N TRP A 139 11.49 12.40 3.06
CA TRP A 139 10.48 12.79 2.08
C TRP A 139 10.09 11.62 1.17
N VAL A 140 8.79 11.38 0.99
CA VAL A 140 8.23 10.27 0.17
C VAL A 140 8.73 10.29 -1.27
N GLY A 141 9.09 11.45 -1.81
CA GLY A 141 9.65 11.59 -3.15
C GLY A 141 11.07 10.98 -3.32
N MET A 142 11.75 10.64 -2.23
CA MET A 142 13.03 9.90 -2.28
C MET A 142 12.84 8.41 -2.57
N LEU A 143 11.64 7.88 -2.32
CA LEU A 143 11.32 6.49 -2.61
C LEU A 143 11.14 6.29 -4.12
N SER A 144 11.72 5.24 -4.66
CA SER A 144 11.48 4.84 -6.05
C SER A 144 10.04 4.42 -6.28
N ALA A 145 9.60 4.36 -7.53
CA ALA A 145 8.26 3.84 -7.87
C ALA A 145 8.10 2.38 -7.42
N SER A 146 9.16 1.57 -7.52
CA SER A 146 9.19 0.18 -7.08
C SER A 146 9.02 0.09 -5.56
N ASP A 147 9.80 0.86 -4.78
CA ASP A 147 9.70 0.88 -3.32
C ASP A 147 8.27 1.24 -2.87
N ARG A 148 7.69 2.29 -3.45
CA ARG A 148 6.32 2.71 -3.14
C ARG A 148 5.29 1.63 -3.43
N THR A 149 5.42 0.96 -4.58
CA THR A 149 4.52 -0.13 -4.98
C THR A 149 4.64 -1.31 -4.02
N GLU A 150 5.84 -1.69 -3.64
CA GLU A 150 6.07 -2.80 -2.72
C GLU A 150 5.54 -2.52 -1.31
N ILE A 151 5.77 -1.31 -0.78
CA ILE A 151 5.20 -0.86 0.50
C ILE A 151 3.68 -0.97 0.48
N LEU A 152 3.02 -0.46 -0.56
CA LEU A 152 1.57 -0.48 -0.69
C LEU A 152 1.03 -1.91 -0.79
N ASN A 153 1.66 -2.75 -1.60
CA ASN A 153 1.27 -4.16 -1.75
C ASN A 153 1.37 -4.90 -0.42
N LYS A 154 2.46 -4.73 0.32
CA LYS A 154 2.63 -5.37 1.64
C LYS A 154 1.60 -4.86 2.65
N ALA A 155 1.40 -3.56 2.73
CA ALA A 155 0.41 -2.95 3.64
C ALA A 155 -1.03 -3.49 3.40
N MET A 156 -1.36 -3.84 2.15
CA MET A 156 -2.67 -4.35 1.76
C MET A 156 -2.77 -5.88 1.84
N THR A 157 -1.73 -6.62 1.48
CA THR A 157 -1.76 -8.09 1.36
C THR A 157 -1.86 -8.77 2.73
N VAL A 158 -1.12 -8.30 3.72
CA VAL A 158 -1.14 -8.91 5.06
C VAL A 158 -2.50 -8.73 5.74
N HIS A 159 -3.24 -7.66 5.41
CA HIS A 159 -4.61 -7.48 5.88
C HIS A 159 -5.54 -8.60 5.38
N ARG A 160 -5.44 -9.03 4.12
CA ARG A 160 -6.18 -10.17 3.58
C ARG A 160 -5.94 -11.44 4.37
N GLN A 161 -4.68 -11.77 4.65
CA GLN A 161 -4.33 -12.98 5.43
C GLN A 161 -4.83 -12.93 6.87
N ALA A 162 -4.86 -11.75 7.50
CA ALA A 162 -5.40 -11.58 8.84
C ALA A 162 -6.92 -11.78 8.87
N VAL A 163 -7.65 -11.27 7.87
CA VAL A 163 -9.11 -11.47 7.75
C VAL A 163 -9.46 -12.93 7.45
N GLU A 164 -8.72 -13.59 6.59
CA GLU A 164 -8.91 -15.03 6.29
C GLU A 164 -8.66 -15.89 7.53
N ARG A 165 -7.61 -15.62 8.32
CA ARG A 165 -7.35 -16.34 9.57
C ARG A 165 -8.46 -16.12 10.59
N LEU A 166 -8.99 -14.91 10.73
CA LEU A 166 -10.10 -14.62 11.64
C LEU A 166 -11.41 -15.32 11.22
N SER A 167 -11.62 -15.52 9.91
CA SER A 167 -12.78 -16.26 9.42
C SER A 167 -12.71 -17.76 9.73
N MET A 168 -11.52 -18.36 9.81
CA MET A 168 -11.31 -19.75 10.20
C MET A 168 -11.62 -20.02 11.69
N PHE A 169 -11.54 -19.01 12.56
CA PHE A 169 -11.87 -19.14 13.98
C PHE A 169 -13.36 -18.95 14.30
N ARG A 170 -14.20 -18.68 13.30
CA ARG A 170 -15.66 -18.55 13.45
C ARG A 170 -16.45 -19.80 13.06
N GLN A 171 -15.78 -20.89 12.73
CA GLN A 171 -16.34 -22.22 12.60
C GLN A 171 -16.03 -23.00 13.88
#